data_400d153ef8a366e585e56ed4751924de
#
_entry.id   400d153ef8a366e585e56ed4751924de
#
_cell.length_a   1.000
_cell.length_b   1.000
_cell.length_c   1.000
_cell.angle_alpha   90.00
_cell.angle_beta   90.00
_cell.angle_gamma   90.00
#
_symmetry.space_group_name_H-M   'P 1'
#
loop_
_entity.id
_entity.type
_entity.pdbx_description
1 polymer ?
#
loop_
_entity_poly.entity_id
_entity_poly.type
_entity_poly.pdbx_seq_one_letter_code
_entity_poly.pdbx_strand_id
1 'polypeptide(L)'
;QSKKNIKRNIMKVLELFAGSRSFGKAAESLGFDVFSSDINDFANIDYVVDILEFDINKLPYKIDIIWASPPCTYFSVASIGKHWNKDHTPKTNEAIFGIKVVKQTIKIIEQIKPKHWYIENPRGKLRKLDFMQTLPRTTIWYCKYGDTRAKPTDIWSNNIRSILNPNGWQPRAECFNGNKNCHHEAAPRGSRTGTQGLKGNYERSKIPKELCLEILKTIK
;
A
#
# COMPACT_ATOMS: atom_id res chain seq x y z
N GLN A 1 -8.18 -29.74 -36.37
CA GLN A 1 -7.38 -29.44 -35.18
C GLN A 1 -8.06 -28.30 -34.40
N SER A 2 -8.76 -28.64 -33.32
CA SER A 2 -9.47 -27.71 -32.46
C SER A 2 -8.44 -26.88 -31.66
N LYS A 3 -8.32 -25.59 -31.96
CA LYS A 3 -7.61 -24.64 -31.13
C LYS A 3 -8.39 -24.51 -29.83
N LYS A 4 -7.94 -25.18 -28.74
CA LYS A 4 -8.41 -24.92 -27.38
C LYS A 4 -8.10 -23.46 -27.07
N ASN A 5 -9.13 -22.60 -27.09
CA ASN A 5 -9.08 -21.25 -26.53
C ASN A 5 -8.87 -21.39 -25.01
N ILE A 6 -7.63 -21.32 -24.59
CA ILE A 6 -7.29 -21.18 -23.16
C ILE A 6 -7.76 -19.77 -22.78
N LYS A 7 -8.97 -19.65 -22.23
CA LYS A 7 -9.41 -18.42 -21.55
C LYS A 7 -8.37 -18.13 -20.45
N ARG A 8 -7.47 -17.18 -20.70
CA ARG A 8 -6.62 -16.64 -19.63
C ARG A 8 -7.55 -16.13 -18.54
N ASN A 9 -7.43 -16.68 -17.35
CA ASN A 9 -8.20 -16.23 -16.20
C ASN A 9 -7.66 -14.84 -15.82
N ILE A 10 -8.40 -13.78 -16.18
CA ILE A 10 -7.99 -12.38 -15.91
C ILE A 10 -8.07 -12.16 -14.40
N MET A 11 -6.96 -11.80 -13.79
CA MET A 11 -6.87 -11.53 -12.36
C MET A 11 -7.68 -10.27 -12.00
N LYS A 12 -8.38 -10.32 -10.89
CA LYS A 12 -9.28 -9.27 -10.39
C LYS A 12 -8.66 -8.57 -9.19
N VAL A 13 -8.46 -7.28 -9.31
CA VAL A 13 -7.80 -6.43 -8.30
C VAL A 13 -8.82 -5.52 -7.63
N LEU A 14 -8.78 -5.43 -6.31
CA LEU A 14 -9.42 -4.38 -5.53
C LEU A 14 -8.35 -3.41 -5.03
N GLU A 15 -8.43 -2.15 -5.41
CA GLU A 15 -7.58 -1.08 -4.90
C GLU A 15 -8.36 -0.22 -3.91
N LEU A 16 -8.04 -0.35 -2.61
CA LEU A 16 -8.61 0.45 -1.53
C LEU A 16 -7.74 1.68 -1.26
N PHE A 17 -8.37 2.81 -0.94
CA PHE A 17 -7.70 4.12 -0.81
C PHE A 17 -6.97 4.49 -2.10
N ALA A 18 -7.65 4.30 -3.21
CA ALA A 18 -7.06 4.26 -4.53
C ALA A 18 -6.42 5.60 -4.94
N GLY A 19 -7.03 6.74 -4.56
CA GLY A 19 -6.47 8.07 -4.80
C GLY A 19 -5.97 8.28 -6.23
N SER A 20 -4.67 8.21 -6.42
CA SER A 20 -4.02 8.34 -7.73
C SER A 20 -4.13 7.10 -8.64
N ARG A 21 -4.67 5.99 -8.11
CA ARG A 21 -4.76 4.68 -8.78
C ARG A 21 -3.39 4.17 -9.25
N SER A 22 -2.36 4.37 -8.45
CA SER A 22 -0.99 3.97 -8.84
C SER A 22 -0.88 2.46 -9.07
N PHE A 23 -1.44 1.64 -8.18
CA PHE A 23 -1.44 0.19 -8.30
C PHE A 23 -2.41 -0.28 -9.38
N GLY A 24 -3.62 0.28 -9.42
CA GLY A 24 -4.65 -0.05 -10.40
C GLY A 24 -4.19 0.21 -11.83
N LYS A 25 -3.63 1.39 -12.12
CA LYS A 25 -3.07 1.70 -13.45
C LYS A 25 -1.96 0.74 -13.87
N ALA A 26 -1.11 0.30 -12.94
CA ALA A 26 -0.09 -0.70 -13.23
C ALA A 26 -0.73 -2.07 -13.53
N ALA A 27 -1.77 -2.46 -12.78
CA ALA A 27 -2.50 -3.71 -12.98
C ALA A 27 -3.23 -3.72 -14.33
N GLU A 28 -3.94 -2.65 -14.66
CA GLU A 28 -4.60 -2.46 -15.96
C GLU A 28 -3.62 -2.57 -17.14
N SER A 29 -2.41 -2.00 -17.00
CA SER A 29 -1.37 -2.10 -18.04
C SER A 29 -0.86 -3.53 -18.28
N LEU A 30 -1.11 -4.45 -17.35
CA LEU A 30 -0.82 -5.89 -17.46
C LEU A 30 -2.07 -6.74 -17.84
N GLY A 31 -3.20 -6.08 -18.11
CA GLY A 31 -4.44 -6.73 -18.50
C GLY A 31 -5.27 -7.30 -17.36
N PHE A 32 -5.08 -6.80 -16.13
CA PHE A 32 -5.90 -7.16 -14.98
C PHE A 32 -7.15 -6.28 -14.93
N ASP A 33 -8.26 -6.81 -14.45
CA ASP A 33 -9.44 -6.01 -14.15
C ASP A 33 -9.28 -5.38 -12.76
N VAL A 34 -9.58 -4.10 -12.65
CA VAL A 34 -9.43 -3.35 -11.41
C VAL A 34 -10.77 -2.77 -10.99
N PHE A 35 -11.09 -2.93 -9.70
CA PHE A 35 -12.17 -2.21 -9.03
C PHE A 35 -11.55 -1.34 -7.94
N SER A 36 -11.75 -0.05 -8.01
CA SER A 36 -11.11 0.95 -7.16
C SER A 36 -12.10 1.59 -6.20
N SER A 37 -11.67 1.84 -4.95
CA SER A 37 -12.47 2.55 -3.96
C SER A 37 -11.66 3.61 -3.22
N ASP A 38 -12.29 4.76 -3.00
CA ASP A 38 -11.76 5.86 -2.19
C ASP A 38 -12.91 6.62 -1.53
N ILE A 39 -12.64 7.38 -0.48
CA ILE A 39 -13.63 8.27 0.14
C ILE A 39 -13.90 9.51 -0.73
N ASN A 40 -12.91 9.90 -1.54
CA ASN A 40 -13.01 11.04 -2.44
C ASN A 40 -13.33 10.58 -3.86
N ASP A 41 -14.16 11.36 -4.55
CA ASP A 41 -14.50 11.14 -5.95
C ASP A 41 -13.37 11.65 -6.87
N PHE A 42 -12.26 10.90 -6.87
CA PHE A 42 -11.20 11.13 -7.85
C PHE A 42 -11.56 10.50 -9.21
N ALA A 43 -10.91 10.96 -10.27
CA ALA A 43 -11.16 10.41 -11.61
C ALA A 43 -10.96 8.89 -11.66
N ASN A 44 -11.98 8.19 -12.18
CA ASN A 44 -12.03 6.75 -12.35
C ASN A 44 -12.01 5.93 -11.05
N ILE A 45 -12.64 6.43 -9.99
CA ILE A 45 -12.98 5.63 -8.80
C ILE A 45 -14.32 4.95 -9.05
N ASP A 46 -14.35 3.62 -8.90
CA ASP A 46 -15.55 2.82 -9.16
C ASP A 46 -16.54 2.85 -8.00
N TYR A 47 -16.04 2.95 -6.77
CA TYR A 47 -16.86 2.96 -5.55
C TYR A 47 -16.38 4.05 -4.58
N VAL A 48 -17.10 5.18 -4.60
CA VAL A 48 -16.84 6.30 -3.68
C VAL A 48 -17.55 5.99 -2.35
N VAL A 49 -16.76 5.68 -1.31
CA VAL A 49 -17.29 5.28 0.01
C VAL A 49 -16.23 5.44 1.10
N ASP A 50 -16.67 5.76 2.33
CA ASP A 50 -15.82 5.60 3.51
C ASP A 50 -15.51 4.10 3.71
N ILE A 51 -14.26 3.76 3.97
CA ILE A 51 -13.83 2.38 4.22
C ILE A 51 -14.59 1.72 5.39
N LEU A 52 -15.04 2.50 6.35
CA LEU A 52 -15.82 2.02 7.49
C LEU A 52 -17.24 1.55 7.08
N GLU A 53 -17.73 2.05 5.94
CA GLU A 53 -19.04 1.75 5.33
C GLU A 53 -18.92 0.84 4.10
N PHE A 54 -17.71 0.33 3.82
CA PHE A 54 -17.45 -0.47 2.63
C PHE A 54 -18.26 -1.77 2.63
N ASP A 55 -19.12 -1.93 1.63
CA ASP A 55 -19.97 -3.11 1.44
C ASP A 55 -19.36 -4.06 0.41
N ILE A 56 -18.89 -5.22 0.87
CA ILE A 56 -18.31 -6.26 0.01
C ILE A 56 -19.29 -6.84 -1.01
N ASN A 57 -20.61 -6.73 -0.78
CA ASN A 57 -21.62 -7.23 -1.71
C ASN A 57 -21.74 -6.36 -2.97
N LYS A 58 -21.16 -5.17 -2.96
CA LYS A 58 -21.09 -4.28 -4.14
C LYS A 58 -19.93 -4.59 -5.08
N LEU A 59 -19.07 -5.55 -4.73
CA LEU A 59 -17.98 -5.97 -5.61
C LEU A 59 -18.55 -6.68 -6.85
N PRO A 60 -18.12 -6.29 -8.07
CA PRO A 60 -18.70 -6.83 -9.32
C PRO A 60 -18.26 -8.26 -9.62
N TYR A 61 -17.24 -8.75 -8.92
CA TYR A 61 -16.65 -10.08 -9.13
C TYR A 61 -15.84 -10.52 -7.90
N LYS A 62 -15.48 -11.80 -7.87
CA LYS A 62 -14.55 -12.33 -6.86
C LYS A 62 -13.18 -11.70 -7.04
N ILE A 63 -12.61 -11.17 -5.96
CA ILE A 63 -11.31 -10.51 -5.95
C ILE A 63 -10.19 -11.53 -5.74
N ASP A 64 -9.16 -11.45 -6.57
CA ASP A 64 -7.93 -12.25 -6.44
C ASP A 64 -6.84 -11.52 -5.67
N ILE A 65 -6.77 -10.19 -5.81
CA ILE A 65 -5.72 -9.34 -5.26
C ILE A 65 -6.34 -8.14 -4.57
N ILE A 66 -5.87 -7.81 -3.36
CA ILE A 66 -6.19 -6.54 -2.70
C ILE A 66 -4.90 -5.73 -2.53
N TRP A 67 -4.94 -4.48 -2.97
CA TRP A 67 -3.99 -3.44 -2.59
C TRP A 67 -4.70 -2.40 -1.74
N ALA A 68 -4.10 -2.02 -0.59
CA ALA A 68 -4.64 -1.01 0.30
C ALA A 68 -3.53 -0.06 0.78
N SER A 69 -3.76 1.25 0.64
CA SER A 69 -2.87 2.30 1.14
C SER A 69 -3.60 3.20 2.13
N PRO A 70 -3.90 2.70 3.35
CA PRO A 70 -4.65 3.49 4.33
C PRO A 70 -3.91 4.78 4.71
N PRO A 71 -4.64 5.87 5.05
CA PRO A 71 -4.05 7.16 5.34
C PRO A 71 -2.93 7.09 6.38
N CYS A 72 -1.74 7.59 6.01
CA CYS A 72 -0.56 7.58 6.87
C CYS A 72 -0.46 8.78 7.83
N THR A 73 -1.42 9.70 7.77
CA THR A 73 -1.37 10.99 8.46
C THR A 73 -1.12 10.84 9.95
N TYR A 74 -1.72 9.85 10.58
CA TYR A 74 -1.61 9.63 12.03
C TYR A 74 -0.45 8.72 12.43
N PHE A 75 0.17 8.01 11.47
CA PHE A 75 1.21 7.02 11.71
C PHE A 75 2.60 7.47 11.28
N SER A 76 2.71 8.54 10.51
CA SER A 76 3.98 9.03 9.97
C SER A 76 4.92 9.53 11.07
N VAL A 77 6.22 9.44 10.84
CA VAL A 77 7.25 9.94 11.77
C VAL A 77 7.00 11.41 12.14
N ALA A 78 6.49 12.23 11.20
CA ALA A 78 6.20 13.64 11.43
C ALA A 78 5.09 13.88 12.46
N SER A 79 4.18 12.93 12.64
CA SER A 79 2.99 13.07 13.49
C SER A 79 3.03 12.24 14.77
N ILE A 80 4.02 11.37 14.95
CA ILE A 80 4.12 10.46 16.11
C ILE A 80 4.03 11.22 17.43
N GLY A 81 4.81 12.28 17.60
CA GLY A 81 4.83 13.03 18.87
C GLY A 81 3.51 13.71 19.23
N LYS A 82 2.67 14.04 18.21
CA LYS A 82 1.35 14.61 18.41
C LYS A 82 0.31 13.55 18.80
N HIS A 83 0.32 12.41 18.15
CA HIS A 83 -0.79 11.45 18.17
C HIS A 83 -0.56 10.23 19.08
N TRP A 84 0.68 10.00 19.54
CA TRP A 84 1.05 8.76 20.25
C TRP A 84 1.84 9.01 21.53
N ASN A 85 1.55 8.21 22.54
CA ASN A 85 2.37 8.12 23.75
C ASN A 85 3.65 7.29 23.51
N LYS A 86 4.59 7.33 24.45
CA LYS A 86 5.86 6.57 24.38
C LYS A 86 5.63 5.06 24.38
N ASP A 87 4.62 4.59 25.08
CA ASP A 87 4.20 3.19 25.19
C ASP A 87 3.41 2.69 23.98
N HIS A 88 3.34 3.48 22.91
CA HIS A 88 2.61 3.19 21.68
C HIS A 88 1.07 3.25 21.78
N THR A 89 0.51 3.69 22.89
CA THR A 89 -0.93 3.93 22.99
C THR A 89 -1.33 5.21 22.25
N PRO A 90 -2.56 5.27 21.67
CA PRO A 90 -3.04 6.46 20.98
C PRO A 90 -3.31 7.58 21.99
N LYS A 91 -2.90 8.81 21.65
CA LYS A 91 -3.07 10.00 22.47
C LYS A 91 -4.26 10.87 22.01
N THR A 92 -4.68 10.73 20.77
CA THR A 92 -5.71 11.58 20.16
C THR A 92 -6.80 10.74 19.49
N ASN A 93 -8.00 11.33 19.34
CA ASN A 93 -9.13 10.70 18.65
C ASN A 93 -8.80 10.38 17.19
N GLU A 94 -7.98 11.21 16.55
CA GLU A 94 -7.53 10.98 15.17
C GLU A 94 -6.65 9.73 15.08
N ALA A 95 -5.79 9.46 16.07
CA ALA A 95 -5.02 8.21 16.10
C ALA A 95 -5.92 6.99 16.31
N ILE A 96 -6.94 7.11 17.18
CA ILE A 96 -7.97 6.07 17.39
C ILE A 96 -8.74 5.82 16.09
N PHE A 97 -9.13 6.88 15.39
CA PHE A 97 -9.79 6.77 14.09
C PHE A 97 -8.90 6.07 13.06
N GLY A 98 -7.61 6.45 12.97
CA GLY A 98 -6.65 5.79 12.09
C GLY A 98 -6.53 4.28 12.37
N ILE A 99 -6.53 3.87 13.65
CA ILE A 99 -6.57 2.45 14.03
C ILE A 99 -7.85 1.77 13.50
N LYS A 100 -9.02 2.40 13.64
CA LYS A 100 -10.29 1.85 13.14
C LYS A 100 -10.23 1.63 11.64
N VAL A 101 -9.72 2.58 10.88
CA VAL A 101 -9.55 2.50 9.42
C VAL A 101 -8.68 1.31 9.03
N VAL A 102 -7.52 1.13 9.67
CA VAL A 102 -6.63 0.00 9.36
C VAL A 102 -7.24 -1.34 9.77
N LYS A 103 -7.88 -1.41 10.94
CA LYS A 103 -8.58 -2.64 11.37
C LYS A 103 -9.72 -3.01 10.42
N GLN A 104 -10.49 -2.04 9.92
CA GLN A 104 -11.51 -2.29 8.91
C GLN A 104 -10.91 -2.78 7.60
N THR A 105 -9.77 -2.25 7.18
CA THR A 105 -9.03 -2.76 6.00
C THR A 105 -8.68 -4.23 6.16
N ILE A 106 -8.13 -4.62 7.32
CA ILE A 106 -7.80 -6.02 7.61
C ILE A 106 -9.06 -6.89 7.59
N LYS A 107 -10.15 -6.42 8.21
CA LYS A 107 -11.45 -7.13 8.22
C LYS A 107 -11.98 -7.37 6.80
N ILE A 108 -11.89 -6.39 5.91
CA ILE A 108 -12.26 -6.53 4.49
C ILE A 108 -11.40 -7.63 3.82
N ILE A 109 -10.09 -7.63 4.05
CA ILE A 109 -9.18 -8.65 3.53
C ILE A 109 -9.58 -10.06 4.05
N GLU A 110 -9.88 -10.18 5.34
CA GLU A 110 -10.29 -11.44 5.97
C GLU A 110 -11.65 -11.95 5.45
N GLN A 111 -12.58 -11.05 5.13
CA GLN A 111 -13.89 -11.39 4.58
C GLN A 111 -13.80 -11.83 3.11
N ILE A 112 -13.05 -11.10 2.28
CA ILE A 112 -12.89 -11.38 0.85
C ILE A 112 -12.02 -12.62 0.61
N LYS A 113 -11.00 -12.82 1.46
CA LYS A 113 -10.02 -13.92 1.34
C LYS A 113 -9.36 -13.99 -0.05
N PRO A 114 -8.73 -12.88 -0.51
CA PRO A 114 -8.07 -12.87 -1.80
C PRO A 114 -6.86 -13.82 -1.79
N LYS A 115 -6.38 -14.22 -2.98
CA LYS A 115 -5.13 -14.99 -3.09
C LYS A 115 -3.93 -14.22 -2.56
N HIS A 116 -3.89 -12.91 -2.89
CA HIS A 116 -2.81 -12.02 -2.49
C HIS A 116 -3.38 -10.71 -1.94
N TRP A 117 -2.75 -10.19 -0.90
CA TRP A 117 -3.12 -8.90 -0.35
C TRP A 117 -1.87 -8.12 0.05
N TYR A 118 -1.96 -6.81 -0.03
CA TYR A 118 -0.89 -5.87 0.30
C TYR A 118 -1.48 -4.67 1.05
N ILE A 119 -0.84 -4.30 2.16
CA ILE A 119 -1.13 -3.05 2.89
C ILE A 119 0.15 -2.22 2.86
N GLU A 120 0.08 -1.02 2.29
CA GLU A 120 1.20 -0.07 2.20
C GLU A 120 1.03 1.02 3.24
N ASN A 121 2.12 1.37 3.94
CA ASN A 121 2.17 2.58 4.75
C ASN A 121 3.62 3.03 4.94
N PRO A 122 3.95 4.33 4.90
CA PRO A 122 5.28 4.81 5.21
C PRO A 122 5.79 4.28 6.55
N ARG A 123 7.06 3.94 6.63
CA ARG A 123 7.70 3.46 7.86
C ARG A 123 7.47 4.45 9.00
N GLY A 124 6.73 4.01 10.02
CA GLY A 124 6.33 4.87 11.13
C GLY A 124 5.70 4.11 12.29
N LYS A 125 4.67 4.68 12.90
CA LYS A 125 4.02 4.13 14.08
C LYS A 125 3.25 2.84 13.81
N LEU A 126 2.63 2.69 12.62
CA LEU A 126 1.76 1.56 12.31
C LEU A 126 2.43 0.20 12.56
N ARG A 127 3.72 0.07 12.22
CA ARG A 127 4.51 -1.16 12.46
C ARG A 127 4.69 -1.56 13.93
N LYS A 128 4.37 -0.65 14.86
CA LYS A 128 4.53 -0.86 16.31
C LYS A 128 3.25 -1.30 17.00
N LEU A 129 2.14 -1.29 16.27
CA LEU A 129 0.84 -1.70 16.83
C LEU A 129 0.72 -3.22 16.82
N ASP A 130 0.28 -3.80 17.93
CA ASP A 130 0.30 -5.25 18.17
C ASP A 130 -0.41 -6.04 17.06
N PHE A 131 -1.58 -5.58 16.62
CA PHE A 131 -2.33 -6.23 15.54
C PHE A 131 -1.65 -6.21 14.16
N MET A 132 -0.66 -5.33 13.96
CA MET A 132 0.15 -5.28 12.75
C MET A 132 1.44 -6.10 12.85
N GLN A 133 1.91 -6.38 14.06
CA GLN A 133 3.16 -7.13 14.27
C GLN A 133 3.01 -8.62 13.94
N THR A 134 1.79 -9.15 13.98
CA THR A 134 1.48 -10.54 13.62
C THR A 134 1.46 -10.79 12.12
N LEU A 135 1.40 -9.72 11.31
CA LEU A 135 1.33 -9.82 9.85
C LEU A 135 2.73 -9.82 9.22
N PRO A 136 2.98 -10.68 8.20
CA PRO A 136 4.25 -10.66 7.47
C PRO A 136 4.51 -9.28 6.86
N ARG A 137 5.71 -8.72 7.07
CA ARG A 137 6.07 -7.37 6.66
C ARG A 137 7.48 -7.31 6.11
N THR A 138 7.67 -6.48 5.10
CA THR A 138 8.97 -6.03 4.62
C THR A 138 9.02 -4.51 4.55
N THR A 139 10.23 -3.94 4.57
CA THR A 139 10.44 -2.50 4.33
C THR A 139 11.12 -2.32 2.99
N ILE A 140 10.57 -1.44 2.18
CA ILE A 140 11.13 -1.05 0.89
C ILE A 140 11.49 0.44 0.89
N TRP A 141 12.26 0.84 -0.10
CA TRP A 141 12.66 2.23 -0.30
C TRP A 141 12.25 2.69 -1.69
N TYR A 142 11.44 3.73 -1.79
CA TYR A 142 10.89 4.18 -3.07
C TYR A 142 11.96 4.53 -4.10
N CYS A 143 13.11 5.07 -3.67
CA CYS A 143 14.24 5.33 -4.56
C CYS A 143 14.79 4.07 -5.26
N LYS A 144 14.59 2.89 -4.71
CA LYS A 144 14.97 1.64 -5.37
C LYS A 144 14.02 1.26 -6.50
N TYR A 145 12.89 1.98 -6.63
CA TYR A 145 11.86 1.77 -7.64
C TYR A 145 11.66 3.02 -8.52
N GLY A 146 12.73 3.79 -8.73
CA GLY A 146 12.74 4.93 -9.66
C GLY A 146 12.20 6.24 -9.11
N ASP A 147 11.81 6.31 -7.82
CA ASP A 147 11.38 7.56 -7.19
C ASP A 147 12.60 8.41 -6.77
N THR A 148 12.48 9.73 -6.85
CA THR A 148 13.51 10.64 -6.33
C THR A 148 13.51 10.73 -4.80
N ARG A 149 12.46 10.25 -4.15
CA ARG A 149 12.34 10.21 -2.69
C ARG A 149 12.91 8.90 -2.14
N ALA A 150 13.68 8.99 -1.07
CA ALA A 150 14.08 7.81 -0.30
C ALA A 150 12.85 7.05 0.22
N LYS A 151 11.92 7.71 0.86
CA LYS A 151 10.62 7.28 1.43
C LYS A 151 10.59 5.80 1.83
N PRO A 152 11.22 5.43 2.97
CA PRO A 152 11.11 4.07 3.49
C PRO A 152 9.65 3.76 3.81
N THR A 153 9.16 2.65 3.28
CA THR A 153 7.75 2.25 3.30
C THR A 153 7.63 0.79 3.69
N ASP A 154 6.68 0.49 4.56
CA ASP A 154 6.35 -0.86 4.96
C ASP A 154 5.27 -1.44 4.05
N ILE A 155 5.47 -2.67 3.64
CA ILE A 155 4.48 -3.49 2.94
C ILE A 155 4.19 -4.71 3.78
N TRP A 156 2.95 -4.86 4.23
CA TRP A 156 2.44 -6.09 4.83
C TRP A 156 1.77 -6.92 3.74
N SER A 157 2.05 -8.21 3.66
CA SER A 157 1.48 -9.06 2.62
C SER A 157 1.69 -10.54 2.92
N ASN A 158 0.76 -11.38 2.47
CA ASN A 158 0.93 -12.83 2.41
C ASN A 158 1.80 -13.31 1.24
N ASN A 159 2.23 -12.41 0.33
CA ASN A 159 3.02 -12.75 -0.85
C ASN A 159 4.50 -12.30 -0.77
N ILE A 160 5.02 -12.08 0.42
CA ILE A 160 6.44 -11.81 0.61
C ILE A 160 7.22 -13.14 0.53
N ARG A 161 8.33 -13.13 -0.21
CA ARG A 161 9.20 -14.30 -0.31
C ARG A 161 9.74 -14.70 1.06
N SER A 162 9.60 -15.98 1.38
CA SER A 162 10.08 -16.59 2.61
C SER A 162 10.37 -18.07 2.39
N ILE A 163 10.84 -18.77 3.42
CA ILE A 163 11.01 -20.24 3.38
C ILE A 163 9.66 -20.91 3.08
N LEU A 164 8.56 -20.39 3.63
CA LEU A 164 7.21 -20.91 3.42
C LEU A 164 6.56 -20.44 2.10
N ASN A 165 7.09 -19.41 1.47
CA ASN A 165 6.65 -18.87 0.19
C ASN A 165 7.85 -18.53 -0.71
N PRO A 166 8.54 -19.53 -1.26
CA PRO A 166 9.76 -19.32 -2.05
C PRO A 166 9.53 -18.57 -3.36
N ASN A 167 8.30 -18.60 -3.89
CA ASN A 167 7.91 -17.92 -5.13
C ASN A 167 7.28 -16.53 -4.88
N GLY A 168 7.20 -16.09 -3.63
CA GLY A 168 6.66 -14.78 -3.28
C GLY A 168 7.53 -13.64 -3.79
N TRP A 169 6.98 -12.43 -3.73
CA TRP A 169 7.70 -11.24 -4.12
C TRP A 169 8.93 -11.00 -3.24
N GLN A 170 10.07 -10.79 -3.92
CA GLN A 170 11.36 -10.44 -3.30
C GLN A 170 11.61 -8.94 -3.46
N PRO A 171 11.55 -8.15 -2.39
CA PRO A 171 11.83 -6.72 -2.47
C PRO A 171 13.29 -6.43 -2.85
N ARG A 172 13.53 -5.29 -3.51
CA ARG A 172 14.88 -4.81 -3.82
C ARG A 172 15.63 -4.45 -2.53
N ALA A 173 16.97 -4.46 -2.61
CA ALA A 173 17.83 -4.15 -1.46
C ALA A 173 17.48 -2.80 -0.82
N GLU A 174 17.61 -2.73 0.50
CA GLU A 174 17.34 -1.52 1.27
C GLU A 174 18.24 -0.34 0.88
N CYS A 175 17.78 0.85 1.22
CA CYS A 175 18.56 2.08 1.15
C CYS A 175 18.61 2.75 2.53
N PHE A 176 19.24 3.90 2.65
CA PHE A 176 19.23 4.73 3.85
C PHE A 176 19.30 6.21 3.49
N ASN A 177 18.80 7.08 4.38
CA ASN A 177 18.89 8.51 4.19
C ASN A 177 20.36 8.96 4.18
N GLY A 178 20.73 9.81 3.21
CA GLY A 178 22.10 10.28 3.06
C GLY A 178 23.02 9.31 2.32
N ASN A 179 22.49 8.27 1.68
CA ASN A 179 23.26 7.38 0.82
C ASN A 179 23.75 8.14 -0.41
N LYS A 180 25.03 8.49 -0.43
CA LYS A 180 25.67 9.22 -1.55
C LYS A 180 25.72 8.44 -2.85
N ASN A 181 25.59 7.12 -2.81
CA ASN A 181 25.58 6.22 -3.97
C ASN A 181 24.17 5.97 -4.50
N CYS A 182 23.16 6.68 -4.01
CA CYS A 182 21.79 6.59 -4.49
C CYS A 182 21.37 7.91 -5.14
N HIS A 183 20.53 7.83 -6.16
CA HIS A 183 20.03 8.99 -6.90
C HIS A 183 18.94 9.78 -6.14
N HIS A 184 18.49 9.30 -4.97
CA HIS A 184 17.44 10.02 -4.25
C HIS A 184 17.95 11.37 -3.74
N GLU A 185 17.07 12.36 -3.80
CA GLU A 185 17.38 13.69 -3.30
C GLU A 185 17.53 13.68 -1.76
N ALA A 186 18.48 14.41 -1.25
CA ALA A 186 18.61 14.62 0.18
C ALA A 186 17.38 15.38 0.71
N ALA A 187 16.83 14.93 1.85
CA ALA A 187 15.76 15.68 2.48
C ALA A 187 16.27 17.09 2.87
N PRO A 188 15.47 18.16 2.66
CA PRO A 188 15.85 19.50 3.08
C PRO A 188 16.25 19.53 4.56
N ARG A 189 17.27 20.31 4.89
CA ARG A 189 17.73 20.47 6.28
C ARG A 189 16.57 20.87 7.19
N GLY A 190 16.32 20.12 8.24
CA GLY A 190 15.17 20.34 9.14
C GLY A 190 13.85 19.70 8.68
N SER A 191 13.81 19.04 7.54
CA SER A 191 12.63 18.30 7.10
C SER A 191 12.36 17.11 8.03
N ARG A 192 11.22 17.12 8.71
CA ARG A 192 10.75 16.00 9.53
C ARG A 192 10.15 14.86 8.71
N THR A 193 9.79 15.11 7.46
CA THR A 193 8.99 14.19 6.64
C THR A 193 9.79 13.45 5.58
N GLY A 194 11.00 13.92 5.24
CA GLY A 194 11.77 13.39 4.11
C GLY A 194 11.09 13.50 2.74
N THR A 195 10.03 14.29 2.64
CA THR A 195 9.21 14.46 1.42
C THR A 195 9.64 15.66 0.60
N GLN A 196 10.87 15.83 0.38
CA GLN A 196 11.58 16.65 -0.61
C GLN A 196 10.70 17.54 -1.51
N GLY A 197 10.07 18.57 -0.92
CA GLY A 197 9.41 19.61 -1.70
C GLY A 197 8.09 19.26 -2.41
N LEU A 198 7.65 18.01 -2.43
CA LEU A 198 6.35 17.66 -3.00
C LEU A 198 5.20 18.30 -2.22
N LYS A 199 4.44 19.17 -2.90
CA LYS A 199 3.26 19.81 -2.34
C LYS A 199 2.01 18.95 -2.58
N GLY A 200 1.12 18.94 -1.60
CA GLY A 200 -0.15 18.21 -1.67
C GLY A 200 -0.07 16.73 -1.27
N ASN A 201 -1.14 16.25 -0.67
CA ASN A 201 -1.24 14.85 -0.20
C ASN A 201 -1.33 13.88 -1.37
N TYR A 202 -2.01 14.28 -2.45
CA TYR A 202 -2.19 13.48 -3.66
C TYR A 202 -0.83 13.11 -4.30
N GLU A 203 0.05 14.10 -4.55
CA GLU A 203 1.37 13.81 -5.14
C GLU A 203 2.25 12.98 -4.21
N ARG A 204 2.18 13.21 -2.89
CA ARG A 204 2.94 12.45 -1.90
C ARG A 204 2.44 11.01 -1.72
N SER A 205 1.18 10.73 -2.05
CA SER A 205 0.59 9.38 -1.95
C SER A 205 0.96 8.47 -3.12
N LYS A 206 1.41 9.01 -4.25
CA LYS A 206 1.77 8.21 -5.42
C LYS A 206 2.80 7.14 -5.07
N ILE A 207 2.55 5.93 -5.59
CA ILE A 207 3.42 4.76 -5.42
C ILE A 207 4.24 4.58 -6.69
N PRO A 208 5.54 4.26 -6.60
CA PRO A 208 6.37 4.05 -7.77
C PRO A 208 5.79 2.98 -8.70
N LYS A 209 5.69 3.29 -9.98
CA LYS A 209 5.15 2.36 -10.99
C LYS A 209 5.96 1.07 -11.06
N GLU A 210 7.30 1.14 -10.95
CA GLU A 210 8.16 -0.03 -10.96
C GLU A 210 7.87 -0.99 -9.80
N LEU A 211 7.57 -0.46 -8.59
CA LEU A 211 7.18 -1.28 -7.45
C LEU A 211 5.89 -2.04 -7.74
N CYS A 212 4.86 -1.34 -8.24
CA CYS A 212 3.59 -1.97 -8.57
C CYS A 212 3.75 -3.07 -9.63
N LEU A 213 4.48 -2.78 -10.71
CA LEU A 213 4.73 -3.75 -11.77
C LEU A 213 5.54 -4.95 -11.29
N GLU A 214 6.55 -4.75 -10.45
CA GLU A 214 7.39 -5.83 -9.91
C GLU A 214 6.55 -6.79 -9.06
N ILE A 215 5.72 -6.25 -8.16
CA ILE A 215 4.78 -7.05 -7.35
C ILE A 215 3.82 -7.84 -8.25
N LEU A 216 3.14 -7.17 -9.19
CA LEU A 216 2.15 -7.78 -10.05
C LEU A 216 2.72 -8.90 -10.95
N LYS A 217 3.97 -8.77 -11.40
CA LYS A 217 4.65 -9.80 -12.20
C LYS A 217 4.96 -11.09 -11.42
N THR A 218 4.96 -11.06 -10.09
CA THR A 218 5.13 -12.27 -9.27
C THR A 218 3.82 -13.05 -9.11
N ILE A 219 2.70 -12.44 -9.48
CA ILE A 219 1.37 -13.03 -9.34
C ILE A 219 1.02 -13.75 -10.65
N LYS A 220 0.90 -15.06 -10.58
CA LYS A 220 0.57 -15.92 -11.71
C LYS A 220 -0.82 -16.53 -11.55
#